data_5786c812a4e796da3fec3f2b476e3516
#
_entry.id   5786c812a4e796da3fec3f2b476e3516
#
_cell.length_a   1.000
_cell.length_b   1.000
_cell.length_c   1.000
_cell.angle_alpha   90.00
_cell.angle_beta   90.00
_cell.angle_gamma   90.00
#
_symmetry.space_group_name_H-M   'P 1'
#
loop_
_entity.id
_entity.type
_entity.pdbx_description
1 polymer ?
#
loop_
_entity_poly.entity_id
_entity_poly.type
_entity_poly.pdbx_seq_one_letter_code
_entity_poly.pdbx_strand_id
1 'polypeptide(L)'
;MTLVFTGGRFLLPEGVRTGLALVVRDGRIDAIIPEADAPEGLRVDAGGQFVSPGFIDMHVHGGWGHDFLDGTVEAYLEPARQHALHGTTTMAPSLATASYPDYERAVRAYREALPLNVSGARFAGIHFEGPFFSAAKAGAQDAALLKLPLPENYLPLLEAYPEIVRISAAPEVEGAMGLGEELQRRGIIAAVAHTDASCAVCEEAFRHGYSLMTHFYCAMSTVSKRGYSRYAGAVEAGYLQDFDIEVIADGVHLPDDLLRMVYRLKGPDRVVLCTDSIRATGLPDGEYIQGSLENGLKFIVENGVALRPDRGGLAGSVATTDRLVRTMARAIAGSAGLAAGIPDAVRMMTATPARILGLPAKGRLAPGCDADIILFDDTVAVSRVFIGGKEI
;
A
#
# COMPACT_ATOMS: atom_id res chain seq x y z
N MET A 1 -17.10 -3.41 -26.12
CA MET A 1 -16.89 -1.98 -26.51
C MET A 1 -15.39 -1.74 -26.61
N THR A 2 -14.93 -1.10 -27.70
CA THR A 2 -13.50 -0.77 -27.86
C THR A 2 -13.25 0.64 -27.36
N LEU A 3 -12.30 0.80 -26.40
CA LEU A 3 -11.76 2.10 -25.97
C LEU A 3 -10.36 2.25 -26.55
N VAL A 4 -10.00 3.48 -26.99
CA VAL A 4 -8.69 3.77 -27.60
C VAL A 4 -8.12 5.03 -26.96
N PHE A 5 -7.05 4.89 -26.18
CA PHE A 5 -6.31 5.99 -25.58
C PHE A 5 -5.24 6.49 -26.56
N THR A 6 -5.19 7.79 -26.80
CA THR A 6 -4.25 8.45 -27.75
C THR A 6 -3.72 9.76 -27.16
N GLY A 7 -2.76 10.39 -27.85
CA GLY A 7 -2.28 11.73 -27.51
C GLY A 7 -1.57 11.84 -26.16
N GLY A 8 -1.09 10.75 -25.58
CA GLY A 8 -0.49 10.71 -24.25
C GLY A 8 0.97 10.30 -24.22
N ARG A 9 1.55 10.38 -23.01
CA ARG A 9 2.86 9.83 -22.63
C ARG A 9 2.63 8.54 -21.87
N PHE A 10 2.80 7.41 -22.54
CA PHE A 10 2.49 6.08 -21.98
C PHE A 10 3.64 5.59 -21.09
N LEU A 11 3.35 5.28 -19.84
CA LEU A 11 4.29 4.67 -18.88
C LEU A 11 4.30 3.16 -19.09
N LEU A 12 5.16 2.71 -19.98
CA LEU A 12 5.32 1.29 -20.30
C LEU A 12 6.45 0.66 -19.48
N PRO A 13 6.53 -0.68 -19.39
CA PRO A 13 7.63 -1.36 -18.68
C PRO A 13 9.02 -0.95 -19.15
N GLU A 14 9.18 -0.64 -20.44
CA GLU A 14 10.45 -0.21 -21.05
C GLU A 14 10.70 1.30 -21.00
N GLY A 15 9.79 2.06 -20.39
CA GLY A 15 9.92 3.52 -20.23
C GLY A 15 8.77 4.33 -20.84
N VAL A 16 8.92 5.64 -20.85
CA VAL A 16 7.91 6.58 -21.39
C VAL A 16 7.95 6.59 -22.92
N ARG A 17 6.78 6.42 -23.55
CA ARG A 17 6.60 6.44 -24.99
C ARG A 17 5.46 7.36 -25.40
N THR A 18 5.57 7.96 -26.59
CA THR A 18 4.55 8.79 -27.24
C THR A 18 4.23 8.28 -28.64
N GLY A 19 3.18 8.82 -29.29
CA GLY A 19 2.78 8.40 -30.63
C GLY A 19 2.19 7.00 -30.69
N LEU A 20 1.63 6.54 -29.58
CA LEU A 20 1.01 5.24 -29.43
C LEU A 20 -0.51 5.38 -29.19
N ALA A 21 -1.23 4.33 -29.56
CA ALA A 21 -2.60 4.07 -29.13
C ALA A 21 -2.63 2.84 -28.25
N LEU A 22 -3.28 2.94 -27.07
CA LEU A 22 -3.57 1.80 -26.21
C LEU A 22 -5.03 1.42 -26.44
N VAL A 23 -5.24 0.18 -26.89
CA VAL A 23 -6.56 -0.36 -27.24
C VAL A 23 -7.06 -1.24 -26.10
N VAL A 24 -8.28 -0.99 -25.64
CA VAL A 24 -8.95 -1.76 -24.59
C VAL A 24 -10.17 -2.45 -25.17
N ARG A 25 -10.31 -3.75 -24.89
CA ARG A 25 -11.50 -4.55 -25.18
C ARG A 25 -11.88 -5.39 -23.96
N ASP A 26 -13.15 -5.43 -23.65
CA ASP A 26 -13.73 -6.27 -22.59
C ASP A 26 -13.00 -6.13 -21.25
N GLY A 27 -12.62 -4.88 -20.90
CA GLY A 27 -11.96 -4.55 -19.64
C GLY A 27 -10.47 -4.91 -19.57
N ARG A 28 -9.86 -5.31 -20.69
CA ARG A 28 -8.43 -5.65 -20.79
C ARG A 28 -7.73 -4.84 -21.86
N ILE A 29 -6.43 -4.63 -21.68
CA ILE A 29 -5.56 -4.08 -22.71
C ILE A 29 -5.39 -5.14 -23.80
N ASP A 30 -5.88 -4.83 -25.00
CA ASP A 30 -5.80 -5.70 -26.16
C ASP A 30 -4.48 -5.51 -26.93
N ALA A 31 -4.11 -4.24 -27.17
CA ALA A 31 -2.92 -3.91 -27.92
C ALA A 31 -2.37 -2.52 -27.54
N ILE A 32 -1.06 -2.34 -27.76
CA ILE A 32 -0.38 -1.04 -27.78
C ILE A 32 0.34 -0.95 -29.12
N ILE A 33 -0.09 -0.01 -29.97
CA ILE A 33 0.28 0.07 -31.37
C ILE A 33 0.62 1.52 -31.75
N PRO A 34 1.24 1.79 -32.90
CA PRO A 34 1.39 3.15 -33.40
C PRO A 34 0.02 3.85 -33.49
N GLU A 35 -0.04 5.11 -33.11
CA GLU A 35 -1.30 5.87 -33.09
C GLU A 35 -1.96 5.97 -34.47
N ALA A 36 -1.16 5.98 -35.53
CA ALA A 36 -1.66 6.00 -36.91
C ALA A 36 -2.42 4.73 -37.30
N ASP A 37 -2.17 3.61 -36.61
CA ASP A 37 -2.79 2.30 -36.86
C ASP A 37 -3.97 2.03 -35.91
N ALA A 38 -4.38 3.04 -35.14
CA ALA A 38 -5.40 2.89 -34.10
C ALA A 38 -6.77 2.54 -34.73
N PRO A 39 -7.45 1.49 -34.22
CA PRO A 39 -8.74 1.04 -34.74
C PRO A 39 -9.87 2.06 -34.44
N GLU A 40 -11.01 1.87 -35.06
CA GLU A 40 -12.23 2.57 -34.66
C GLU A 40 -12.65 2.18 -33.24
N GLY A 41 -13.18 3.14 -32.49
CA GLY A 41 -13.62 2.96 -31.11
C GLY A 41 -13.87 4.30 -30.41
N LEU A 42 -14.34 4.22 -29.17
CA LEU A 42 -14.47 5.40 -28.32
C LEU A 42 -13.08 5.93 -27.97
N ARG A 43 -12.78 7.14 -28.43
CA ARG A 43 -11.49 7.80 -28.22
C ARG A 43 -11.40 8.46 -26.84
N VAL A 44 -10.27 8.25 -26.18
CA VAL A 44 -9.85 8.94 -24.99
C VAL A 44 -8.56 9.68 -25.33
N ASP A 45 -8.69 10.96 -25.62
CA ASP A 45 -7.51 11.83 -25.83
C ASP A 45 -6.92 12.17 -24.46
N ALA A 46 -5.65 11.79 -24.26
CA ALA A 46 -4.92 12.09 -23.03
C ALA A 46 -4.37 13.53 -22.99
N GLY A 47 -4.44 14.29 -24.08
CA GLY A 47 -4.05 15.71 -24.12
C GLY A 47 -2.62 15.97 -23.64
N GLY A 48 -1.67 15.08 -23.95
CA GLY A 48 -0.27 15.17 -23.53
C GLY A 48 0.00 14.72 -22.09
N GLN A 49 -1.01 14.31 -21.32
CA GLN A 49 -0.83 13.77 -19.97
C GLN A 49 -0.14 12.40 -19.99
N PHE A 50 0.32 11.97 -18.81
CA PHE A 50 0.73 10.58 -18.61
C PHE A 50 -0.47 9.64 -18.68
N VAL A 51 -0.32 8.52 -19.39
CA VAL A 51 -1.19 7.36 -19.37
C VAL A 51 -0.45 6.28 -18.59
N SER A 52 -0.95 5.92 -17.44
CA SER A 52 -0.27 5.08 -16.46
C SER A 52 -1.14 3.87 -16.09
N PRO A 53 -0.55 2.76 -15.67
CA PRO A 53 -1.29 1.77 -14.91
C PRO A 53 -1.90 2.42 -13.67
N GLY A 54 -3.07 1.94 -13.24
CA GLY A 54 -3.68 2.36 -11.99
C GLY A 54 -2.83 1.98 -10.77
N PHE A 55 -2.85 2.81 -9.74
CA PHE A 55 -2.11 2.62 -8.50
C PHE A 55 -2.67 1.45 -7.69
N ILE A 56 -1.79 0.77 -6.96
CA ILE A 56 -2.12 -0.37 -6.09
C ILE A 56 -1.64 -0.04 -4.68
N ASP A 57 -2.58 0.12 -3.76
CA ASP A 57 -2.28 0.39 -2.36
C ASP A 57 -2.47 -0.87 -1.52
N MET A 58 -1.38 -1.41 -0.98
CA MET A 58 -1.41 -2.66 -0.24
C MET A 58 -1.42 -2.48 1.29
N HIS A 59 -1.58 -1.22 1.77
CA HIS A 59 -1.67 -0.87 3.17
C HIS A 59 -2.49 0.41 3.36
N VAL A 60 -3.74 0.27 3.72
CA VAL A 60 -4.72 1.35 3.88
C VAL A 60 -5.79 0.93 4.89
N HIS A 61 -6.06 1.76 5.90
CA HIS A 61 -7.04 1.48 6.97
C HIS A 61 -8.42 2.06 6.74
N GLY A 62 -8.51 3.02 5.81
CA GLY A 62 -9.78 3.68 5.52
C GLY A 62 -9.62 5.04 4.86
N GLY A 63 -10.54 5.94 5.15
CA GLY A 63 -10.59 7.31 4.65
C GLY A 63 -12.00 7.89 4.66
N TRP A 64 -12.12 9.18 4.49
CA TRP A 64 -13.40 9.92 4.36
C TRP A 64 -14.43 9.58 5.45
N GLY A 65 -13.94 9.46 6.70
CA GLY A 65 -14.80 9.22 7.87
C GLY A 65 -14.95 7.75 8.24
N HIS A 66 -14.41 6.82 7.46
CA HIS A 66 -14.55 5.38 7.64
C HIS A 66 -13.23 4.69 7.94
N ASP A 67 -13.29 3.66 8.79
CA ASP A 67 -12.24 2.68 9.04
C ASP A 67 -12.78 1.29 8.74
N PHE A 68 -11.99 0.41 8.13
CA PHE A 68 -12.48 -0.94 7.80
C PHE A 68 -12.91 -1.74 9.03
N LEU A 69 -12.38 -1.44 10.22
CA LEU A 69 -12.81 -2.01 11.50
C LEU A 69 -14.18 -1.50 11.98
N ASP A 70 -14.80 -0.52 11.33
CA ASP A 70 -16.22 -0.16 11.59
C ASP A 70 -17.12 -1.36 11.26
N GLY A 71 -16.68 -2.26 10.39
CA GLY A 71 -17.36 -3.49 10.07
C GLY A 71 -18.72 -3.28 9.39
N THR A 72 -18.83 -2.26 8.57
CA THR A 72 -20.01 -1.97 7.73
C THR A 72 -19.65 -1.99 6.25
N VAL A 73 -20.61 -2.28 5.40
CA VAL A 73 -20.44 -2.28 3.92
C VAL A 73 -19.95 -0.91 3.45
N GLU A 74 -20.53 0.16 3.96
CA GLU A 74 -20.16 1.53 3.58
C GLU A 74 -18.72 1.86 3.95
N ALA A 75 -18.21 1.34 5.07
CA ALA A 75 -16.83 1.53 5.49
C ALA A 75 -15.80 0.91 4.50
N TYR A 76 -16.23 0.01 3.64
CA TYR A 76 -15.41 -0.50 2.53
C TYR A 76 -15.65 0.24 1.23
N LEU A 77 -16.91 0.54 0.89
CA LEU A 77 -17.26 1.11 -0.41
C LEU A 77 -16.84 2.59 -0.55
N GLU A 78 -17.05 3.39 0.51
CA GLU A 78 -16.72 4.81 0.43
C GLU A 78 -15.21 5.07 0.34
N PRO A 79 -14.34 4.50 1.18
CA PRO A 79 -12.90 4.64 0.98
C PRO A 79 -12.43 4.11 -0.39
N ALA A 80 -12.96 2.97 -0.84
CA ALA A 80 -12.61 2.42 -2.15
C ALA A 80 -12.93 3.39 -3.29
N ARG A 81 -14.10 4.03 -3.24
CA ARG A 81 -14.54 5.02 -4.23
C ARG A 81 -13.67 6.28 -4.19
N GLN A 82 -13.43 6.81 -3.01
CA GLN A 82 -12.69 8.07 -2.84
C GLN A 82 -11.20 7.91 -3.18
N HIS A 83 -10.55 6.86 -2.71
CA HIS A 83 -9.16 6.56 -3.10
C HIS A 83 -9.02 6.35 -4.62
N ALA A 84 -10.06 5.81 -5.27
CA ALA A 84 -10.04 5.64 -6.73
C ALA A 84 -9.92 6.98 -7.47
N LEU A 85 -10.57 8.04 -7.00
CA LEU A 85 -10.45 9.38 -7.58
C LEU A 85 -9.02 9.96 -7.50
N HIS A 86 -8.18 9.41 -6.62
CA HIS A 86 -6.76 9.71 -6.49
C HIS A 86 -5.84 8.71 -7.23
N GLY A 87 -6.42 7.87 -8.09
CA GLY A 87 -5.68 6.93 -8.93
C GLY A 87 -5.51 5.52 -8.38
N THR A 88 -5.98 5.22 -7.18
CA THR A 88 -5.96 3.86 -6.61
C THR A 88 -7.00 2.99 -7.31
N THR A 89 -6.58 2.05 -8.14
CA THR A 89 -7.50 1.13 -8.83
C THR A 89 -7.60 -0.24 -8.16
N THR A 90 -6.66 -0.54 -7.27
CA THR A 90 -6.64 -1.77 -6.46
C THR A 90 -6.11 -1.44 -5.08
N MET A 91 -6.71 -2.03 -4.04
CA MET A 91 -6.26 -1.87 -2.65
C MET A 91 -6.38 -3.17 -1.86
N ALA A 92 -5.55 -3.32 -0.83
CA ALA A 92 -5.72 -4.34 0.20
C ALA A 92 -6.16 -3.64 1.50
N PRO A 93 -7.46 -3.64 1.82
CA PRO A 93 -7.95 -3.14 3.10
C PRO A 93 -7.17 -3.73 4.27
N SER A 94 -6.70 -2.86 5.17
CA SER A 94 -5.84 -3.22 6.30
C SER A 94 -6.62 -3.12 7.61
N LEU A 95 -6.61 -4.19 8.38
CA LEU A 95 -7.21 -4.24 9.70
C LEU A 95 -6.10 -4.09 10.74
N ALA A 96 -6.13 -2.99 11.48
CA ALA A 96 -5.23 -2.75 12.61
C ALA A 96 -5.47 -3.78 13.72
N THR A 97 -4.60 -3.80 14.74
CA THR A 97 -4.78 -4.67 15.91
C THR A 97 -6.16 -4.47 16.53
N ALA A 98 -6.95 -5.54 16.57
CA ALA A 98 -8.33 -5.53 17.06
C ALA A 98 -8.68 -6.84 17.78
N SER A 99 -9.84 -6.86 18.41
CA SER A 99 -10.39 -8.10 19.00
C SER A 99 -10.84 -9.06 17.90
N TYR A 100 -10.89 -10.36 18.18
CA TYR A 100 -11.38 -11.33 17.20
C TYR A 100 -12.85 -11.10 16.79
N PRO A 101 -13.76 -10.68 17.67
CA PRO A 101 -15.10 -10.26 17.25
C PRO A 101 -15.10 -9.05 16.29
N ASP A 102 -14.18 -8.09 16.47
CA ASP A 102 -14.05 -6.96 15.56
C ASP A 102 -13.54 -7.41 14.18
N TYR A 103 -12.54 -8.31 14.13
CA TYR A 103 -12.08 -8.91 12.88
C TYR A 103 -13.20 -9.68 12.18
N GLU A 104 -13.98 -10.48 12.90
CA GLU A 104 -15.13 -11.20 12.33
C GLU A 104 -16.14 -10.24 11.70
N ARG A 105 -16.48 -9.16 12.40
CA ARG A 105 -17.39 -8.12 11.91
C ARG A 105 -16.85 -7.43 10.66
N ALA A 106 -15.56 -7.05 10.67
CA ALA A 106 -14.89 -6.41 9.54
C ALA A 106 -14.82 -7.33 8.31
N VAL A 107 -14.40 -8.60 8.48
CA VAL A 107 -14.31 -9.54 7.34
C VAL A 107 -15.69 -9.87 6.78
N ARG A 108 -16.73 -9.99 7.61
CA ARG A 108 -18.09 -10.16 7.13
C ARG A 108 -18.53 -8.98 6.25
N ALA A 109 -18.29 -7.74 6.70
CA ALA A 109 -18.60 -6.54 5.93
C ALA A 109 -17.80 -6.47 4.63
N TYR A 110 -16.53 -6.89 4.62
CA TYR A 110 -15.72 -7.04 3.42
C TYR A 110 -16.39 -7.97 2.39
N ARG A 111 -16.81 -9.16 2.82
CA ARG A 111 -17.50 -10.15 1.96
C ARG A 111 -18.79 -9.60 1.36
N GLU A 112 -19.55 -8.85 2.16
CA GLU A 112 -20.79 -8.20 1.70
C GLU A 112 -20.51 -7.04 0.72
N ALA A 113 -19.45 -6.26 0.98
CA ALA A 113 -19.05 -5.13 0.13
C ALA A 113 -18.45 -5.57 -1.22
N LEU A 114 -17.77 -6.74 -1.27
CA LEU A 114 -17.05 -7.20 -2.45
C LEU A 114 -17.90 -7.21 -3.74
N PRO A 115 -19.10 -7.81 -3.80
CA PRO A 115 -19.94 -7.79 -4.99
C PRO A 115 -20.59 -6.42 -5.27
N LEU A 116 -20.64 -5.52 -4.30
CA LEU A 116 -21.23 -4.19 -4.41
C LEU A 116 -20.23 -3.14 -4.88
N ASN A 117 -18.93 -3.43 -4.81
CA ASN A 117 -17.85 -2.51 -5.21
C ASN A 117 -17.69 -2.46 -6.74
N VAL A 118 -18.57 -1.72 -7.41
CA VAL A 118 -18.62 -1.61 -8.88
C VAL A 118 -17.94 -0.35 -9.44
N SER A 119 -17.59 0.60 -8.59
CA SER A 119 -17.04 1.91 -8.99
C SER A 119 -15.86 2.40 -8.14
N GLY A 120 -15.38 1.60 -7.19
CA GLY A 120 -14.22 1.89 -6.35
C GLY A 120 -12.99 1.07 -6.72
N ALA A 121 -11.88 1.35 -6.06
CA ALA A 121 -10.68 0.53 -6.12
C ALA A 121 -11.01 -0.94 -5.79
N ARG A 122 -10.56 -1.88 -6.61
CA ARG A 122 -10.85 -3.31 -6.41
C ARG A 122 -10.09 -3.84 -5.21
N PHE A 123 -10.74 -4.69 -4.43
CA PHE A 123 -10.10 -5.32 -3.28
C PHE A 123 -9.24 -6.52 -3.72
N ALA A 124 -7.96 -6.52 -3.26
CA ALA A 124 -6.99 -7.58 -3.57
C ALA A 124 -6.89 -8.65 -2.46
N GLY A 125 -7.76 -8.60 -1.48
CA GLY A 125 -7.70 -9.36 -0.24
C GLY A 125 -7.55 -8.43 0.95
N ILE A 126 -7.28 -8.99 2.14
CA ILE A 126 -7.19 -8.25 3.40
C ILE A 126 -5.77 -8.36 3.96
N HIS A 127 -5.23 -7.23 4.41
CA HIS A 127 -4.02 -7.17 5.21
C HIS A 127 -4.39 -7.12 6.70
N PHE A 128 -3.88 -8.06 7.49
CA PHE A 128 -3.95 -8.01 8.96
C PHE A 128 -2.67 -7.35 9.48
N GLU A 129 -2.80 -6.12 9.95
CA GLU A 129 -1.72 -5.39 10.59
C GLU A 129 -1.73 -5.65 12.10
N GLY A 130 -1.12 -6.74 12.51
CA GLY A 130 -1.17 -7.30 13.84
C GLY A 130 -2.11 -8.51 13.95
N PRO A 131 -2.44 -8.96 15.16
CA PRO A 131 -2.11 -8.42 16.51
C PRO A 131 -0.74 -8.90 17.06
N PHE A 132 0.15 -9.39 16.24
CA PHE A 132 1.38 -10.11 16.64
C PHE A 132 2.60 -9.17 16.70
N PHE A 133 2.50 -8.08 17.47
CA PHE A 133 3.50 -7.03 17.53
C PHE A 133 4.28 -7.00 18.84
N SER A 134 5.43 -6.34 18.83
CA SER A 134 6.19 -6.04 20.03
C SER A 134 5.49 -4.92 20.83
N ALA A 135 5.21 -5.17 22.10
CA ALA A 135 4.61 -4.16 22.97
C ALA A 135 5.48 -2.89 23.07
N ALA A 136 6.81 -3.02 22.96
CA ALA A 136 7.74 -1.89 22.97
C ALA A 136 7.61 -1.00 21.72
N LYS A 137 7.01 -1.50 20.63
CA LYS A 137 6.85 -0.84 19.34
C LYS A 137 5.39 -0.78 18.88
N ALA A 138 4.44 -0.90 19.79
CA ALA A 138 3.01 -0.87 19.46
C ALA A 138 2.60 0.37 18.64
N GLY A 139 3.28 1.51 18.82
CA GLY A 139 2.97 2.73 18.06
C GLY A 139 1.57 3.26 18.35
N ALA A 140 0.72 3.34 17.32
CA ALA A 140 -0.69 3.70 17.41
C ALA A 140 -1.62 2.48 17.55
N GLN A 141 -1.08 1.26 17.70
CA GLN A 141 -1.85 0.04 17.91
C GLN A 141 -2.25 -0.11 19.39
N ASP A 142 -3.38 -0.75 19.67
CA ASP A 142 -3.81 -1.04 21.05
C ASP A 142 -2.97 -2.18 21.65
N ALA A 143 -2.05 -1.81 22.54
CA ALA A 143 -1.15 -2.77 23.19
C ALA A 143 -1.90 -3.80 24.07
N ALA A 144 -3.13 -3.50 24.52
CA ALA A 144 -3.93 -4.44 25.31
C ALA A 144 -4.49 -5.62 24.49
N LEU A 145 -4.55 -5.45 23.17
CA LEU A 145 -5.07 -6.45 22.22
C LEU A 145 -3.97 -7.28 21.56
N LEU A 146 -2.68 -6.99 21.84
CA LEU A 146 -1.57 -7.75 21.28
C LEU A 146 -1.62 -9.22 21.75
N LYS A 147 -1.18 -10.10 20.86
CA LYS A 147 -1.13 -11.55 21.09
C LYS A 147 0.21 -12.12 20.63
N LEU A 148 0.60 -13.23 21.21
CA LEU A 148 1.71 -14.02 20.71
C LEU A 148 1.29 -14.75 19.42
N PRO A 149 2.14 -14.82 18.39
CA PRO A 149 1.87 -15.58 17.16
C PRO A 149 2.06 -17.08 17.36
N LEU A 150 1.32 -17.65 18.30
CA LEU A 150 1.26 -19.09 18.56
C LEU A 150 0.18 -19.74 17.69
N PRO A 151 0.31 -21.04 17.33
CA PRO A 151 -0.67 -21.73 16.47
C PRO A 151 -2.13 -21.57 16.90
N GLU A 152 -2.41 -21.62 18.20
CA GLU A 152 -3.75 -21.42 18.76
C GLU A 152 -4.31 -20.02 18.52
N ASN A 153 -3.47 -19.03 18.25
CA ASN A 153 -3.88 -17.64 17.98
C ASN A 153 -3.98 -17.33 16.47
N TYR A 154 -3.10 -17.87 15.63
CA TYR A 154 -3.14 -17.53 14.20
C TYR A 154 -3.87 -18.55 13.33
N LEU A 155 -3.86 -19.86 13.67
CA LEU A 155 -4.54 -20.85 12.83
C LEU A 155 -6.04 -20.60 12.70
N PRO A 156 -6.78 -20.26 13.79
CA PRO A 156 -8.20 -19.94 13.65
C PRO A 156 -8.46 -18.76 12.70
N LEU A 157 -7.60 -17.74 12.70
CA LEU A 157 -7.72 -16.60 11.76
C LEU A 157 -7.51 -17.05 10.32
N LEU A 158 -6.44 -17.82 10.06
CA LEU A 158 -6.09 -18.30 8.72
C LEU A 158 -7.11 -19.32 8.16
N GLU A 159 -7.80 -20.05 9.01
CA GLU A 159 -8.86 -20.99 8.62
C GLU A 159 -10.19 -20.29 8.37
N ALA A 160 -10.53 -19.28 9.18
CA ALA A 160 -11.77 -18.54 9.07
C ALA A 160 -11.78 -17.52 7.93
N TYR A 161 -10.60 -16.97 7.57
CA TYR A 161 -10.47 -15.82 6.67
C TYR A 161 -9.51 -16.09 5.50
N PRO A 162 -9.94 -16.86 4.49
CA PRO A 162 -9.13 -17.14 3.29
C PRO A 162 -8.83 -15.89 2.46
N GLU A 163 -9.47 -14.77 2.74
CA GLU A 163 -9.22 -13.46 2.12
C GLU A 163 -7.92 -12.80 2.61
N ILE A 164 -7.28 -13.32 3.65
CA ILE A 164 -6.01 -12.80 4.15
C ILE A 164 -4.92 -13.01 3.10
N VAL A 165 -4.35 -11.92 2.60
CA VAL A 165 -3.23 -11.93 1.65
C VAL A 165 -1.91 -11.52 2.30
N ARG A 166 -1.97 -10.89 3.48
CA ARG A 166 -0.80 -10.41 4.21
C ARG A 166 -1.06 -10.37 5.71
N ILE A 167 -0.06 -10.78 6.51
CA ILE A 167 0.00 -10.51 7.95
C ILE A 167 1.31 -9.81 8.27
N SER A 168 1.22 -8.73 9.03
CA SER A 168 2.36 -8.02 9.61
C SER A 168 2.58 -8.44 11.06
N ALA A 169 3.83 -8.77 11.41
CA ALA A 169 4.20 -9.25 12.74
C ALA A 169 5.62 -8.82 13.15
N ALA A 170 5.90 -8.78 14.46
CA ALA A 170 7.22 -8.55 15.01
C ALA A 170 7.98 -9.88 15.13
N PRO A 171 9.13 -10.05 14.46
CA PRO A 171 9.80 -11.33 14.39
C PRO A 171 10.48 -11.78 15.70
N GLU A 172 10.72 -10.87 16.64
CA GLU A 172 11.28 -11.19 17.95
C GLU A 172 10.28 -11.78 18.94
N VAL A 173 8.98 -11.73 18.62
CA VAL A 173 7.93 -12.24 19.51
C VAL A 173 7.88 -13.77 19.41
N GLU A 174 7.71 -14.42 20.56
CA GLU A 174 7.64 -15.88 20.64
C GLU A 174 6.59 -16.46 19.68
N GLY A 175 7.00 -17.43 18.85
CA GLY A 175 6.16 -18.07 17.84
C GLY A 175 6.22 -17.44 16.46
N ALA A 176 6.84 -16.24 16.31
CA ALA A 176 6.84 -15.50 15.05
C ALA A 176 7.48 -16.25 13.87
N MET A 177 8.53 -17.03 14.12
CA MET A 177 9.19 -17.83 13.06
C MET A 177 8.23 -18.88 12.51
N GLY A 178 7.50 -19.59 13.40
CA GLY A 178 6.49 -20.57 12.99
C GLY A 178 5.31 -19.93 12.22
N LEU A 179 4.91 -18.72 12.59
CA LEU A 179 3.92 -17.95 11.82
C LEU A 179 4.45 -17.67 10.41
N GLY A 180 5.70 -17.20 10.26
CA GLY A 180 6.29 -16.92 8.96
C GLY A 180 6.29 -18.14 8.03
N GLU A 181 6.71 -19.31 8.52
CA GLU A 181 6.68 -20.58 7.79
C GLU A 181 5.27 -20.97 7.36
N GLU A 182 4.29 -20.84 8.25
CA GLU A 182 2.90 -21.17 7.93
C GLU A 182 2.30 -20.22 6.90
N LEU A 183 2.58 -18.91 6.98
CA LEU A 183 2.16 -17.93 5.98
C LEU A 183 2.77 -18.23 4.62
N GLN A 184 4.09 -18.49 4.58
CA GLN A 184 4.79 -18.86 3.34
C GLN A 184 4.18 -20.12 2.72
N ARG A 185 3.88 -21.15 3.52
CA ARG A 185 3.25 -22.40 3.06
C ARG A 185 1.86 -22.16 2.44
N ARG A 186 1.12 -21.16 2.93
CA ARG A 186 -0.20 -20.76 2.39
C ARG A 186 -0.13 -19.76 1.24
N GLY A 187 1.05 -19.26 0.88
CA GLY A 187 1.21 -18.19 -0.11
C GLY A 187 0.72 -16.82 0.38
N ILE A 188 0.69 -16.61 1.71
CA ILE A 188 0.33 -15.34 2.34
C ILE A 188 1.62 -14.58 2.65
N ILE A 189 1.64 -13.27 2.44
CA ILE A 189 2.81 -12.43 2.68
C ILE A 189 3.03 -12.28 4.19
N ALA A 190 4.17 -12.74 4.68
CA ALA A 190 4.65 -12.45 6.02
C ALA A 190 5.50 -11.16 5.98
N ALA A 191 5.09 -10.13 6.73
CA ALA A 191 5.75 -8.85 6.76
C ALA A 191 6.25 -8.50 8.17
N VAL A 192 7.47 -7.96 8.26
CA VAL A 192 8.05 -7.45 9.51
C VAL A 192 7.45 -6.08 9.81
N ALA A 193 6.90 -5.89 11.01
CA ALA A 193 6.31 -4.62 11.45
C ALA A 193 6.38 -4.47 12.96
N HIS A 194 6.28 -3.22 13.45
CA HIS A 194 6.16 -2.90 14.89
C HIS A 194 7.11 -3.71 15.76
N THR A 195 8.42 -3.62 15.45
CA THR A 195 9.45 -4.52 15.95
C THR A 195 10.61 -3.80 16.62
N ASP A 196 11.08 -4.35 17.72
CA ASP A 196 12.37 -3.99 18.36
C ASP A 196 13.46 -5.03 18.09
N ALA A 197 13.27 -5.86 17.05
CA ALA A 197 14.19 -6.93 16.67
C ALA A 197 15.59 -6.41 16.35
N SER A 198 16.60 -7.21 16.66
CA SER A 198 17.94 -7.00 16.13
C SER A 198 18.00 -7.39 14.65
N CYS A 199 19.04 -6.91 13.95
CA CYS A 199 19.29 -7.31 12.57
C CYS A 199 19.34 -8.84 12.42
N ALA A 200 20.01 -9.54 13.30
CA ALA A 200 20.11 -11.01 13.27
C ALA A 200 18.75 -11.71 13.39
N VAL A 201 17.82 -11.18 14.20
CA VAL A 201 16.46 -11.73 14.31
C VAL A 201 15.67 -11.50 13.03
N CYS A 202 15.81 -10.32 12.38
CA CYS A 202 15.18 -10.07 11.08
C CYS A 202 15.77 -10.94 9.96
N GLU A 203 17.09 -11.20 9.98
CA GLU A 203 17.73 -12.15 9.07
C GLU A 203 17.23 -13.58 9.27
N GLU A 204 16.97 -13.99 10.51
CA GLU A 204 16.32 -15.26 10.83
C GLU A 204 14.90 -15.30 10.28
N ALA A 205 14.10 -14.23 10.51
CA ALA A 205 12.75 -14.11 9.98
C ALA A 205 12.70 -14.23 8.45
N PHE A 206 13.68 -13.63 7.75
CA PHE A 206 13.79 -13.78 6.30
C PHE A 206 13.94 -15.25 5.87
N ARG A 207 14.74 -16.04 6.59
CA ARG A 207 14.87 -17.49 6.34
C ARG A 207 13.59 -18.28 6.64
N HIS A 208 12.74 -17.75 7.53
CA HIS A 208 11.45 -18.32 7.92
C HIS A 208 10.25 -17.72 7.16
N GLY A 209 10.47 -17.14 5.97
CA GLY A 209 9.40 -16.76 5.05
C GLY A 209 8.93 -15.31 5.13
N TYR A 210 9.47 -14.49 6.03
CA TYR A 210 9.20 -13.05 5.99
C TYR A 210 9.88 -12.42 4.77
N SER A 211 9.14 -11.66 3.98
CA SER A 211 9.62 -11.13 2.70
C SER A 211 9.48 -9.62 2.52
N LEU A 212 8.76 -8.96 3.42
CA LEU A 212 8.42 -7.54 3.34
C LEU A 212 8.71 -6.82 4.66
N MET A 213 9.19 -5.58 4.58
CA MET A 213 9.28 -4.64 5.71
C MET A 213 8.13 -3.63 5.59
N THR A 214 7.19 -3.65 6.53
CA THR A 214 6.01 -2.78 6.59
C THR A 214 6.41 -1.37 7.00
N HIS A 215 5.88 -0.32 6.37
CA HIS A 215 6.11 1.11 6.67
C HIS A 215 7.50 1.37 7.28
N PHE A 216 8.49 1.07 6.47
CA PHE A 216 9.92 1.04 6.83
C PHE A 216 10.37 2.28 7.59
N TYR A 217 11.17 2.12 8.62
CA TYR A 217 11.54 3.07 9.68
C TYR A 217 10.46 3.29 10.77
N CYS A 218 9.17 3.22 10.42
CA CYS A 218 8.11 3.50 11.39
C CYS A 218 7.96 2.33 12.37
N ALA A 219 7.96 2.63 13.67
CA ALA A 219 7.88 1.63 14.74
C ALA A 219 8.89 0.47 14.60
N MET A 220 10.06 0.72 14.04
CA MET A 220 11.15 -0.25 13.87
C MET A 220 12.37 0.12 14.70
N SER A 221 13.16 -0.89 15.08
CA SER A 221 14.49 -0.71 15.62
C SER A 221 15.48 -0.28 14.52
N THR A 222 16.45 0.54 14.89
CA THR A 222 17.56 0.95 14.02
C THR A 222 18.86 0.94 14.84
N VAL A 223 19.96 1.40 14.27
CA VAL A 223 21.27 1.45 14.95
C VAL A 223 21.14 2.01 16.35
N SER A 224 21.44 1.19 17.32
CA SER A 224 21.41 1.53 18.74
C SER A 224 22.79 1.43 19.39
N LYS A 225 22.98 2.11 20.53
CA LYS A 225 24.19 2.03 21.33
C LYS A 225 23.93 1.23 22.59
N ARG A 226 24.76 0.19 22.82
CA ARG A 226 24.79 -0.59 24.08
C ARG A 226 26.17 -0.56 24.63
N GLY A 227 26.36 0.11 25.77
CA GLY A 227 27.71 0.41 26.27
C GLY A 227 28.47 1.29 25.28
N TYR A 228 29.61 0.83 24.80
CA TYR A 228 30.45 1.51 23.80
C TYR A 228 30.26 0.97 22.37
N SER A 229 29.52 -0.13 22.17
CA SER A 229 29.33 -0.77 20.89
C SER A 229 28.03 -0.29 20.18
N ARG A 230 28.02 -0.42 18.86
CA ARG A 230 26.83 -0.19 18.01
C ARG A 230 26.21 -1.53 17.59
N TYR A 231 24.90 -1.56 17.50
CA TYR A 231 24.12 -2.73 17.08
C TYR A 231 23.12 -2.32 16.01
N ALA A 232 23.03 -3.13 14.97
CA ALA A 232 22.08 -2.96 13.89
C ALA A 232 20.69 -3.48 14.31
N GLY A 233 19.64 -2.81 13.84
CA GLY A 233 18.26 -3.17 14.07
C GLY A 233 17.56 -3.71 12.81
N ALA A 234 16.22 -3.65 12.82
CA ALA A 234 15.38 -4.09 11.72
C ALA A 234 15.59 -3.26 10.44
N VAL A 235 15.83 -1.96 10.58
CA VAL A 235 16.10 -1.07 9.43
C VAL A 235 17.35 -1.54 8.68
N GLU A 236 18.43 -1.84 9.37
CA GLU A 236 19.66 -2.31 8.74
C GLU A 236 19.47 -3.68 8.10
N ALA A 237 18.69 -4.57 8.70
CA ALA A 237 18.34 -5.85 8.09
C ALA A 237 17.56 -5.68 6.77
N GLY A 238 16.64 -4.73 6.71
CA GLY A 238 15.90 -4.39 5.49
C GLY A 238 16.80 -4.00 4.33
N TYR A 239 17.92 -3.32 4.60
CA TYR A 239 18.92 -2.99 3.59
C TYR A 239 19.85 -4.14 3.24
N LEU A 240 20.20 -4.99 4.21
CA LEU A 240 21.18 -6.08 4.03
C LEU A 240 20.59 -7.32 3.39
N GLN A 241 19.30 -7.58 3.61
CA GLN A 241 18.60 -8.74 3.07
C GLN A 241 17.73 -8.36 1.86
N ASP A 242 17.28 -9.36 1.11
CA ASP A 242 16.43 -9.20 -0.07
C ASP A 242 14.95 -8.93 0.29
N PHE A 243 14.68 -8.30 1.40
CA PHE A 243 13.34 -7.83 1.71
C PHE A 243 12.84 -6.81 0.68
N ASP A 244 11.57 -6.91 0.32
CA ASP A 244 10.84 -5.78 -0.22
C ASP A 244 10.59 -4.76 0.90
N ILE A 245 10.55 -3.47 0.57
CA ILE A 245 10.45 -2.39 1.54
C ILE A 245 9.25 -1.52 1.23
N GLU A 246 8.30 -1.47 2.16
CA GLU A 246 7.14 -0.58 2.07
C GLU A 246 7.46 0.75 2.76
N VAL A 247 7.15 1.88 2.12
CA VAL A 247 7.38 3.22 2.66
C VAL A 247 6.15 4.12 2.54
N ILE A 248 5.91 4.91 3.58
CA ILE A 248 4.90 5.98 3.57
C ILE A 248 5.59 7.25 3.04
N ALA A 249 5.45 7.51 1.74
CA ALA A 249 6.08 8.65 1.07
C ALA A 249 5.18 9.91 1.09
N ASP A 250 4.61 10.25 2.23
CA ASP A 250 3.70 11.39 2.41
C ASP A 250 4.42 12.74 2.61
N GLY A 251 5.76 12.71 2.77
CA GLY A 251 6.60 13.87 3.08
C GLY A 251 6.61 14.25 4.56
N VAL A 252 6.04 13.41 5.43
CA VAL A 252 5.99 13.58 6.89
C VAL A 252 6.72 12.42 7.58
N HIS A 253 6.34 11.18 7.28
CA HIS A 253 6.96 9.99 7.87
C HIS A 253 8.43 9.88 7.53
N LEU A 254 8.79 10.07 6.26
CA LEU A 254 10.16 10.06 5.79
C LEU A 254 10.47 11.35 5.02
N PRO A 255 11.52 12.09 5.39
CA PRO A 255 12.01 13.22 4.62
C PRO A 255 12.61 12.75 3.28
N ASP A 256 12.69 13.66 2.30
CA ASP A 256 13.19 13.38 0.95
C ASP A 256 14.56 12.68 0.94
N ASP A 257 15.43 12.96 1.90
CA ASP A 257 16.77 12.34 1.99
C ASP A 257 16.70 10.86 2.35
N LEU A 258 15.81 10.46 3.26
CA LEU A 258 15.59 9.06 3.61
C LEU A 258 14.87 8.33 2.47
N LEU A 259 13.86 8.93 1.83
CA LEU A 259 13.21 8.35 0.66
C LEU A 259 14.22 8.11 -0.47
N ARG A 260 15.12 9.08 -0.72
CA ARG A 260 16.19 8.95 -1.70
C ARG A 260 17.19 7.85 -1.33
N MET A 261 17.52 7.72 -0.04
CA MET A 261 18.40 6.66 0.44
C MET A 261 17.79 5.28 0.22
N VAL A 262 16.51 5.08 0.59
CA VAL A 262 15.78 3.84 0.34
C VAL A 262 15.79 3.49 -1.14
N TYR A 263 15.44 4.46 -2.00
CA TYR A 263 15.44 4.28 -3.45
C TYR A 263 16.81 3.85 -3.99
N ARG A 264 17.88 4.54 -3.56
CA ARG A 264 19.25 4.25 -4.04
C ARG A 264 19.77 2.88 -3.62
N LEU A 265 19.37 2.41 -2.44
CA LEU A 265 19.85 1.16 -1.88
C LEU A 265 19.04 -0.05 -2.35
N LYS A 266 17.74 0.12 -2.58
CA LYS A 266 16.83 -1.00 -2.91
C LYS A 266 16.30 -0.96 -4.35
N GLY A 267 16.25 0.20 -4.96
CA GLY A 267 15.70 0.38 -6.31
C GLY A 267 14.18 0.26 -6.40
N PRO A 268 13.59 0.67 -7.53
CA PRO A 268 12.13 0.74 -7.69
C PRO A 268 11.45 -0.64 -7.71
N ASP A 269 12.19 -1.71 -7.95
CA ASP A 269 11.67 -3.07 -7.98
C ASP A 269 11.50 -3.70 -6.59
N ARG A 270 12.14 -3.12 -5.58
CA ARG A 270 12.13 -3.59 -4.19
C ARG A 270 11.48 -2.60 -3.23
N VAL A 271 11.15 -1.41 -3.68
CA VAL A 271 10.43 -0.41 -2.87
C VAL A 271 8.98 -0.35 -3.32
N VAL A 272 8.06 -0.43 -2.38
CA VAL A 272 6.62 -0.24 -2.58
C VAL A 272 6.15 0.97 -1.77
N LEU A 273 5.34 1.82 -2.37
CA LEU A 273 4.68 2.92 -1.66
C LEU A 273 3.36 2.41 -1.07
N CYS A 274 3.05 2.87 0.14
CA CYS A 274 1.74 2.63 0.76
C CYS A 274 1.23 3.91 1.40
N THR A 275 -0.08 4.08 1.45
CA THR A 275 -0.65 5.26 2.09
C THR A 275 -0.62 5.17 3.61
N ASP A 276 -0.89 3.98 4.15
CA ASP A 276 -1.24 3.85 5.56
C ASP A 276 -2.33 4.88 5.96
N SER A 277 -3.24 5.14 5.01
CA SER A 277 -4.34 6.09 5.15
C SER A 277 -5.33 5.62 6.20
N ILE A 278 -5.74 6.56 7.04
CA ILE A 278 -6.68 6.31 8.13
C ILE A 278 -7.98 7.07 7.91
N ARG A 279 -8.97 6.85 8.77
CA ARG A 279 -10.31 7.47 8.76
C ARG A 279 -10.33 8.95 8.37
N ALA A 280 -9.34 9.75 8.84
CA ALA A 280 -9.29 11.19 8.63
C ALA A 280 -8.82 11.62 7.23
N THR A 281 -8.38 10.70 6.37
CA THR A 281 -8.02 11.03 4.99
C THR A 281 -9.20 11.69 4.29
N GLY A 282 -8.97 12.85 3.67
CA GLY A 282 -10.01 13.62 2.99
C GLY A 282 -10.87 14.49 3.93
N LEU A 283 -10.61 14.47 5.23
CA LEU A 283 -11.33 15.27 6.23
C LEU A 283 -10.46 16.43 6.77
N PRO A 284 -11.07 17.47 7.37
CA PRO A 284 -10.33 18.58 7.96
C PRO A 284 -9.52 18.17 9.20
N ASP A 285 -8.66 19.06 9.67
CA ASP A 285 -8.00 18.91 10.97
C ASP A 285 -9.03 18.74 12.10
N GLY A 286 -8.72 17.88 13.09
CA GLY A 286 -9.65 17.57 14.19
C GLY A 286 -9.27 16.32 14.95
N GLU A 287 -10.14 15.91 15.88
CA GLU A 287 -10.01 14.68 16.65
C GLU A 287 -10.82 13.57 16.00
N TYR A 288 -10.22 12.38 15.89
CA TYR A 288 -10.81 11.22 15.25
C TYR A 288 -10.52 9.94 16.05
N ILE A 289 -11.08 8.81 15.61
CA ILE A 289 -10.88 7.48 16.18
C ILE A 289 -10.26 6.57 15.12
N GLN A 290 -9.14 5.93 15.42
CA GLN A 290 -8.53 4.86 14.62
C GLN A 290 -9.10 3.52 15.07
N GLY A 291 -9.41 2.64 14.12
CA GLY A 291 -10.10 1.39 14.40
C GLY A 291 -11.61 1.59 14.51
N SER A 292 -12.32 0.64 15.15
CA SER A 292 -13.78 0.72 15.27
C SER A 292 -14.22 1.94 16.08
N LEU A 293 -15.37 2.51 15.73
CA LEU A 293 -15.94 3.65 16.47
C LEU A 293 -16.25 3.31 17.93
N GLU A 294 -16.47 2.03 18.26
CA GLU A 294 -16.83 1.58 19.61
C GLU A 294 -15.62 1.44 20.53
N ASN A 295 -14.51 0.88 19.99
CA ASN A 295 -13.36 0.46 20.79
C ASN A 295 -12.03 1.04 20.31
N GLY A 296 -12.05 1.95 19.31
CA GLY A 296 -10.84 2.48 18.70
C GLY A 296 -10.12 3.51 19.57
N LEU A 297 -8.89 3.83 19.16
CA LEU A 297 -8.04 4.79 19.86
C LEU A 297 -8.20 6.20 19.26
N LYS A 298 -8.17 7.21 20.12
CA LYS A 298 -8.18 8.62 19.66
C LYS A 298 -6.87 8.97 18.98
N PHE A 299 -6.97 9.80 17.94
CA PHE A 299 -5.85 10.50 17.32
C PHE A 299 -6.29 11.90 16.90
N ILE A 300 -5.31 12.75 16.56
CA ILE A 300 -5.54 14.16 16.21
C ILE A 300 -4.91 14.42 14.84
N VAL A 301 -5.62 15.14 13.99
CA VAL A 301 -5.04 15.69 12.75
C VAL A 301 -4.78 17.16 12.95
N GLU A 302 -3.53 17.58 12.77
CA GLU A 302 -3.09 18.97 12.85
C GLU A 302 -2.20 19.29 11.62
N ASN A 303 -2.56 20.32 10.87
CA ASN A 303 -1.86 20.71 9.64
C ASN A 303 -1.71 19.55 8.62
N GLY A 304 -2.74 18.70 8.53
CA GLY A 304 -2.74 17.53 7.64
C GLY A 304 -1.76 16.42 8.08
N VAL A 305 -1.39 16.36 9.35
CA VAL A 305 -0.55 15.32 9.96
C VAL A 305 -1.33 14.61 11.05
N ALA A 306 -1.43 13.29 10.95
CA ALA A 306 -2.07 12.45 11.95
C ALA A 306 -1.10 12.13 13.09
N LEU A 307 -1.51 12.47 14.31
CA LEU A 307 -0.68 12.39 15.51
C LEU A 307 -1.38 11.59 16.60
N ARG A 308 -0.60 10.89 17.40
CA ARG A 308 -1.09 10.36 18.68
C ARG A 308 -1.52 11.51 19.60
N PRO A 309 -2.48 11.30 20.54
CA PRO A 309 -2.98 12.37 21.42
C PRO A 309 -1.89 13.02 22.27
N ASP A 310 -0.84 12.27 22.64
CA ASP A 310 0.34 12.76 23.37
C ASP A 310 1.35 13.51 22.49
N ARG A 311 1.11 13.57 21.18
CA ARG A 311 2.03 14.09 20.14
C ARG A 311 3.42 13.45 20.14
N GLY A 312 3.54 12.28 20.79
CA GLY A 312 4.79 11.51 20.87
C GLY A 312 5.09 10.68 19.62
N GLY A 313 4.24 10.72 18.59
CA GLY A 313 4.41 9.98 17.34
C GLY A 313 3.25 10.16 16.38
N LEU A 314 3.44 9.65 15.18
CA LEU A 314 2.42 9.62 14.12
C LEU A 314 1.40 8.50 14.38
N ALA A 315 0.23 8.63 13.78
CA ALA A 315 -0.87 7.67 13.85
C ALA A 315 -1.39 7.41 12.42
N GLY A 316 -0.62 6.66 11.62
CA GLY A 316 -0.88 6.50 10.20
C GLY A 316 -0.74 7.80 9.41
N SER A 317 -1.35 7.87 8.22
CA SER A 317 -1.31 9.06 7.38
C SER A 317 -2.69 9.53 6.92
N VAL A 318 -2.74 10.73 6.36
CA VAL A 318 -3.89 11.28 5.63
C VAL A 318 -3.55 11.51 4.16
N ALA A 319 -2.58 10.75 3.64
CA ALA A 319 -2.12 10.87 2.26
C ALA A 319 -2.92 9.98 1.30
N THR A 320 -3.01 10.40 0.05
CA THR A 320 -3.53 9.63 -1.08
C THR A 320 -2.39 9.17 -1.98
N THR A 321 -2.63 8.17 -2.83
CA THR A 321 -1.58 7.55 -3.65
C THR A 321 -0.90 8.53 -4.62
N ASP A 322 -1.64 9.48 -5.19
CA ASP A 322 -1.08 10.55 -6.04
C ASP A 322 -0.09 11.45 -5.28
N ARG A 323 -0.38 11.76 -4.00
CA ARG A 323 0.54 12.48 -3.12
C ARG A 323 1.83 11.69 -2.88
N LEU A 324 1.71 10.36 -2.65
CA LEU A 324 2.89 9.50 -2.45
C LEU A 324 3.78 9.47 -3.70
N VAL A 325 3.17 9.25 -4.87
CA VAL A 325 3.92 9.23 -6.16
C VAL A 325 4.61 10.56 -6.40
N ARG A 326 3.91 11.68 -6.17
CA ARG A 326 4.48 13.04 -6.31
C ARG A 326 5.66 13.26 -5.38
N THR A 327 5.53 12.89 -4.11
CA THR A 327 6.59 13.07 -3.11
C THR A 327 7.80 12.20 -3.42
N MET A 328 7.57 10.92 -3.76
CA MET A 328 8.65 10.01 -4.12
C MET A 328 9.35 10.44 -5.41
N ALA A 329 8.60 10.84 -6.43
CA ALA A 329 9.16 11.35 -7.68
C ALA A 329 10.07 12.58 -7.44
N ARG A 330 9.64 13.51 -6.56
CA ARG A 330 10.46 14.65 -6.15
C ARG A 330 11.74 14.21 -5.44
N ALA A 331 11.64 13.28 -4.49
CA ALA A 331 12.80 12.77 -3.75
C ALA A 331 13.82 12.08 -4.66
N ILE A 332 13.36 11.32 -5.67
CA ILE A 332 14.21 10.66 -6.67
C ILE A 332 14.87 11.68 -7.57
N ALA A 333 14.10 12.59 -8.13
CA ALA A 333 14.53 13.52 -9.16
C ALA A 333 15.55 14.55 -8.66
N GLY A 334 15.44 14.97 -7.40
CA GLY A 334 16.29 16.04 -6.86
C GLY A 334 16.23 17.31 -7.73
N SER A 335 17.37 17.71 -8.28
CA SER A 335 17.46 18.90 -9.15
C SER A 335 17.03 18.68 -10.61
N ALA A 336 16.78 17.43 -11.02
CA ALA A 336 16.42 17.11 -12.43
C ALA A 336 14.96 17.43 -12.80
N GLY A 337 14.14 17.84 -11.81
CA GLY A 337 12.72 18.13 -11.99
C GLY A 337 11.82 16.91 -11.81
N LEU A 338 10.60 17.13 -11.32
CA LEU A 338 9.64 16.10 -10.89
C LEU A 338 9.43 15.00 -11.94
N ALA A 339 9.29 15.38 -13.20
CA ALA A 339 9.02 14.44 -14.30
C ALA A 339 10.09 13.34 -14.45
N ALA A 340 11.33 13.60 -14.06
CA ALA A 340 12.42 12.61 -14.13
C ALA A 340 12.24 11.45 -13.12
N GLY A 341 11.55 11.68 -12.01
CA GLY A 341 11.29 10.66 -10.98
C GLY A 341 9.97 9.92 -11.14
N ILE A 342 9.05 10.42 -11.98
CA ILE A 342 7.70 9.85 -12.14
C ILE A 342 7.72 8.36 -12.53
N PRO A 343 8.50 7.91 -13.55
CA PRO A 343 8.45 6.51 -13.98
C PRO A 343 8.75 5.52 -12.84
N ASP A 344 9.79 5.78 -12.05
CA ASP A 344 10.17 4.90 -10.95
C ASP A 344 9.20 5.00 -9.77
N ALA A 345 8.73 6.20 -9.42
CA ALA A 345 7.72 6.37 -8.38
C ALA A 345 6.39 5.67 -8.74
N VAL A 346 5.96 5.75 -10.00
CA VAL A 346 4.80 4.99 -10.51
C VAL A 346 5.05 3.50 -10.42
N ARG A 347 6.24 3.01 -10.79
CA ARG A 347 6.59 1.58 -10.68
C ARG A 347 6.47 1.07 -9.25
N MET A 348 6.90 1.87 -8.25
CA MET A 348 6.76 1.55 -6.82
C MET A 348 5.30 1.54 -6.34
N MET A 349 4.38 2.16 -7.09
CA MET A 349 2.95 2.20 -6.76
C MET A 349 2.10 1.33 -7.69
N THR A 350 2.71 0.59 -8.62
CA THR A 350 2.00 -0.22 -9.63
C THR A 350 2.62 -1.61 -9.79
N ALA A 351 3.70 -1.74 -10.55
CA ALA A 351 4.30 -3.04 -10.88
C ALA A 351 4.88 -3.74 -9.64
N THR A 352 5.51 -2.99 -8.73
CA THR A 352 6.11 -3.55 -7.51
C THR A 352 5.06 -4.13 -6.55
N PRO A 353 4.00 -3.41 -6.15
CA PRO A 353 2.95 -4.01 -5.33
C PRO A 353 2.17 -5.11 -6.07
N ALA A 354 1.96 -5.01 -7.39
CA ALA A 354 1.35 -6.10 -8.16
C ALA A 354 2.16 -7.40 -8.09
N ARG A 355 3.49 -7.31 -8.16
CA ARG A 355 4.39 -8.46 -8.00
C ARG A 355 4.30 -9.04 -6.60
N ILE A 356 4.36 -8.21 -5.57
CA ILE A 356 4.31 -8.63 -4.15
C ILE A 356 2.98 -9.33 -3.84
N LEU A 357 1.86 -8.78 -4.30
CA LEU A 357 0.51 -9.34 -4.11
C LEU A 357 0.18 -10.50 -5.06
N GLY A 358 1.09 -10.88 -5.97
CA GLY A 358 0.83 -11.96 -6.93
C GLY A 358 -0.28 -11.66 -7.94
N LEU A 359 -0.39 -10.42 -8.41
CA LEU A 359 -1.41 -9.92 -9.35
C LEU A 359 -0.84 -9.77 -10.77
N PRO A 360 -0.65 -10.86 -11.54
CA PRO A 360 0.08 -10.83 -12.82
C PRO A 360 -0.60 -10.00 -13.92
N ALA A 361 -1.90 -9.78 -13.81
CA ALA A 361 -2.68 -8.98 -14.77
C ALA A 361 -2.74 -7.48 -14.41
N LYS A 362 -2.04 -7.02 -13.36
CA LYS A 362 -2.12 -5.63 -12.88
C LYS A 362 -0.76 -4.93 -12.86
N GLY A 363 -0.78 -3.62 -12.63
CA GLY A 363 0.39 -2.79 -12.37
C GLY A 363 1.25 -2.46 -13.59
N ARG A 364 0.80 -2.75 -14.82
CA ARG A 364 1.52 -2.41 -16.06
C ARG A 364 0.58 -2.22 -17.24
N LEU A 365 0.97 -1.37 -18.18
CA LEU A 365 0.32 -1.26 -19.47
C LEU A 365 0.96 -2.30 -20.40
N ALA A 366 0.28 -3.43 -20.59
CA ALA A 366 0.71 -4.49 -21.48
C ALA A 366 -0.50 -5.30 -22.00
N PRO A 367 -0.45 -5.88 -23.21
CA PRO A 367 -1.51 -6.73 -23.71
C PRO A 367 -1.84 -7.88 -22.73
N GLY A 368 -3.12 -8.12 -22.51
CA GLY A 368 -3.65 -9.13 -21.57
C GLY A 368 -3.81 -8.64 -20.14
N CYS A 369 -3.24 -7.50 -19.74
CA CYS A 369 -3.46 -6.90 -18.43
C CYS A 369 -4.84 -6.26 -18.32
N ASP A 370 -5.32 -6.13 -17.10
CA ASP A 370 -6.55 -5.40 -16.80
C ASP A 370 -6.41 -3.93 -17.25
N ALA A 371 -7.48 -3.38 -17.81
CA ALA A 371 -7.51 -1.98 -18.24
C ALA A 371 -7.78 -1.04 -17.03
N ASP A 372 -6.95 -1.16 -16.00
CA ASP A 372 -6.88 -0.24 -14.87
C ASP A 372 -5.88 0.86 -15.25
N ILE A 373 -6.40 2.01 -15.67
CA ILE A 373 -5.63 3.07 -16.33
C ILE A 373 -5.97 4.40 -15.67
N ILE A 374 -4.95 5.22 -15.44
CA ILE A 374 -5.13 6.58 -14.95
C ILE A 374 -4.43 7.60 -15.85
N LEU A 375 -5.00 8.79 -15.93
CA LEU A 375 -4.40 9.95 -16.59
C LEU A 375 -4.06 10.99 -15.53
N PHE A 376 -2.86 11.53 -15.61
CA PHE A 376 -2.39 12.61 -14.73
C PHE A 376 -1.37 13.52 -15.44
N ASP A 377 -1.22 14.72 -14.93
CA ASP A 377 -0.29 15.75 -15.47
C ASP A 377 1.13 15.64 -14.88
N ASP A 378 2.01 16.58 -15.22
CA ASP A 378 3.40 16.66 -14.73
C ASP A 378 3.51 16.89 -13.23
N THR A 379 2.42 17.25 -12.55
CA THR A 379 2.35 17.41 -11.09
C THR A 379 1.77 16.20 -10.39
N VAL A 380 1.47 15.12 -11.14
CA VAL A 380 0.76 13.92 -10.66
C VAL A 380 -0.64 14.27 -10.15
N ALA A 381 -1.30 15.27 -10.73
CA ALA A 381 -2.70 15.52 -10.50
C ALA A 381 -3.54 14.58 -11.37
N VAL A 382 -4.21 13.62 -10.74
CA VAL A 382 -5.05 12.63 -11.44
C VAL A 382 -6.29 13.31 -11.98
N SER A 383 -6.55 13.16 -13.27
CA SER A 383 -7.67 13.79 -13.98
C SER A 383 -8.75 12.80 -14.40
N ARG A 384 -8.37 11.56 -14.72
CA ARG A 384 -9.30 10.49 -15.16
C ARG A 384 -8.82 9.14 -14.65
N VAL A 385 -9.76 8.31 -14.26
CA VAL A 385 -9.51 6.95 -13.76
C VAL A 385 -10.42 5.96 -14.47
N PHE A 386 -9.82 4.85 -14.90
CA PHE A 386 -10.52 3.74 -15.54
C PHE A 386 -10.21 2.45 -14.77
N ILE A 387 -11.23 1.72 -14.38
CA ILE A 387 -11.11 0.43 -13.70
C ILE A 387 -11.77 -0.64 -14.58
N GLY A 388 -10.99 -1.60 -15.07
CA GLY A 388 -11.45 -2.59 -16.03
C GLY A 388 -12.02 -1.94 -17.31
N GLY A 389 -11.42 -0.84 -17.77
CA GLY A 389 -11.83 -0.08 -18.95
C GLY A 389 -13.12 0.74 -18.79
N LYS A 390 -13.65 0.83 -17.58
CA LYS A 390 -14.80 1.69 -17.27
C LYS A 390 -14.32 2.93 -16.52
N GLU A 391 -14.65 4.10 -17.03
CA GLU A 391 -14.37 5.38 -16.35
C GLU A 391 -15.27 5.52 -15.11
N ILE A 392 -14.70 6.03 -14.02
CA ILE A 392 -15.36 6.21 -12.72
C ILE A 392 -15.50 7.69 -12.35
#